data_4fdf8d3e1ee458276843eed6b9564636
#
_entry.id   4fdf8d3e1ee458276843eed6b9564636
#
_cell.length_a   1.000
_cell.length_b   1.000
_cell.length_c   1.000
_cell.angle_alpha   90.00
_cell.angle_beta   90.00
_cell.angle_gamma   90.00
#
_symmetry.space_group_name_H-M   'P 1'
#
loop_
_entity.id
_entity.type
_entity.pdbx_description
1 polymer ?
#
loop_
_entity_poly.entity_id
_entity_poly.type
_entity_poly.pdbx_seq_one_letter_code
_entity_poly.pdbx_strand_id
1 'polypeptide(L)'
;MSRVPLPDSFLRLPITHRALHDRAAGRIENSPAAIKAAVAAGYGIEVDLQLSKDGVPMVFHDEELDRLTDQTGAVNARAAAELGRIALKGSTDTVPTLAEVLTLIGGKVPLLIEIKDQSLVMGPTDGRLEAATAEVLKGYRGDVALMS
;
A
#
# COMPACT_ATOMS: atom_id res chain seq x y z
N MET A 1 -8.19 -23.48 -15.83
CA MET A 1 -7.34 -22.82 -14.81
C MET A 1 -7.90 -23.11 -13.43
N SER A 2 -7.11 -23.74 -12.58
CA SER A 2 -7.48 -23.88 -11.19
C SER A 2 -7.40 -22.51 -10.51
N ARG A 3 -8.51 -22.06 -9.93
CA ARG A 3 -8.49 -20.88 -9.08
C ARG A 3 -7.76 -21.23 -7.80
N VAL A 4 -6.72 -20.48 -7.47
CA VAL A 4 -6.11 -20.59 -6.14
C VAL A 4 -7.12 -20.07 -5.13
N PRO A 5 -7.55 -20.88 -4.15
CA PRO A 5 -8.52 -20.40 -3.18
C PRO A 5 -7.93 -19.27 -2.33
N LEU A 6 -8.80 -18.36 -1.91
CA LEU A 6 -8.41 -17.29 -0.99
C LEU A 6 -8.01 -17.93 0.36
N PRO A 7 -6.86 -17.55 0.95
CA PRO A 7 -6.48 -18.07 2.25
C PRO A 7 -7.55 -17.85 3.32
N ASP A 8 -7.73 -18.82 4.21
CA ASP A 8 -8.76 -18.80 5.26
C ASP A 8 -8.66 -17.57 6.17
N SER A 9 -7.46 -17.03 6.35
CA SER A 9 -7.23 -15.83 7.17
C SER A 9 -8.05 -14.62 6.69
N PHE A 10 -8.31 -14.50 5.40
CA PHE A 10 -9.17 -13.45 4.84
C PHE A 10 -10.64 -13.60 5.24
N LEU A 11 -11.06 -14.81 5.62
CA LEU A 11 -12.43 -15.10 6.01
C LEU A 11 -12.66 -15.01 7.53
N ARG A 12 -11.59 -15.03 8.32
CA ARG A 12 -11.65 -15.09 9.78
C ARG A 12 -11.40 -13.76 10.47
N LEU A 13 -10.64 -12.87 9.84
CA LEU A 13 -10.19 -11.62 10.46
C LEU A 13 -10.86 -10.43 9.79
N PRO A 14 -11.24 -9.40 10.56
CA PRO A 14 -11.58 -8.13 9.97
C PRO A 14 -10.41 -7.60 9.15
N ILE A 15 -10.70 -7.03 7.97
CA ILE A 15 -9.71 -6.41 7.11
C ILE A 15 -9.87 -4.89 7.23
N THR A 16 -8.81 -4.22 7.67
CA THR A 16 -8.82 -2.78 7.86
C THR A 16 -8.54 -2.06 6.54
N HIS A 17 -9.50 -1.25 6.11
CA HIS A 17 -9.41 -0.43 4.89
C HIS A 17 -8.33 0.64 5.05
N ARG A 18 -7.30 0.61 4.18
CA ARG A 18 -6.11 1.48 4.26
C ARG A 18 -5.38 1.36 5.60
N ALA A 19 -5.36 0.15 6.15
CA ALA A 19 -4.87 -0.22 7.47
C ALA A 19 -5.73 0.37 8.62
N LEU A 20 -5.31 0.16 9.85
CA LEU A 20 -6.06 0.63 11.02
C LEU A 20 -5.72 2.09 11.31
N HIS A 21 -6.19 2.97 10.43
CA HIS A 21 -5.94 4.40 10.52
C HIS A 21 -6.90 5.09 11.50
N ASP A 22 -6.38 6.11 12.15
CA ASP A 22 -7.13 7.01 13.01
C ASP A 22 -6.43 8.36 12.97
N ARG A 23 -6.98 9.29 12.20
CA ARG A 23 -6.37 10.59 11.97
C ARG A 23 -6.22 11.39 13.27
N ALA A 24 -7.19 11.29 14.17
CA ALA A 24 -7.14 11.99 15.46
C ALA A 24 -6.01 11.48 16.35
N ALA A 25 -5.65 10.21 16.23
CA ALA A 25 -4.53 9.59 16.94
C ALA A 25 -3.18 9.70 16.18
N GLY A 26 -3.14 10.41 15.05
CA GLY A 26 -1.94 10.58 14.25
C GLY A 26 -1.59 9.37 13.38
N ARG A 27 -2.51 8.42 13.24
CA ARG A 27 -2.34 7.25 12.35
C ARG A 27 -3.02 7.54 11.02
N ILE A 28 -2.26 7.97 10.04
CA ILE A 28 -2.79 8.32 8.71
C ILE A 28 -3.05 7.05 7.91
N GLU A 29 -4.03 7.08 7.01
CA GLU A 29 -4.32 5.96 6.09
C GLU A 29 -3.06 5.50 5.37
N ASN A 30 -2.90 4.19 5.18
CA ASN A 30 -1.75 3.60 4.48
C ASN A 30 -0.37 3.92 5.11
N SER A 31 -0.34 4.48 6.31
CA SER A 31 0.92 4.86 6.97
C SER A 31 1.55 3.70 7.73
N PRO A 32 2.87 3.76 8.00
CA PRO A 32 3.52 2.79 8.87
C PRO A 32 2.85 2.63 10.23
N ALA A 33 2.41 3.74 10.86
CA ALA A 33 1.72 3.68 12.15
C ALA A 33 0.39 2.92 12.06
N ALA A 34 -0.39 3.13 11.00
CA ALA A 34 -1.65 2.41 10.78
C ALA A 34 -1.41 0.91 10.51
N ILE A 35 -0.36 0.58 9.77
CA ILE A 35 0.05 -0.81 9.54
C ILE A 35 0.42 -1.50 10.85
N LYS A 36 1.26 -0.87 11.66
CA LYS A 36 1.67 -1.42 12.97
C LYS A 36 0.47 -1.61 13.90
N ALA A 37 -0.47 -0.67 13.91
CA ALA A 37 -1.67 -0.76 14.73
C ALA A 37 -2.55 -1.95 14.33
N ALA A 38 -2.72 -2.19 13.02
CA ALA A 38 -3.48 -3.34 12.53
C ALA A 38 -2.81 -4.67 12.92
N VAL A 39 -1.50 -4.77 12.76
CA VAL A 39 -0.73 -5.97 13.16
C VAL A 39 -0.87 -6.22 14.66
N ALA A 40 -0.74 -5.18 15.49
CA ALA A 40 -0.87 -5.30 16.94
C ALA A 40 -2.28 -5.74 17.36
N ALA A 41 -3.31 -5.32 16.64
CA ALA A 41 -4.69 -5.73 16.89
C ALA A 41 -5.03 -7.11 16.33
N GLY A 42 -4.16 -7.69 15.49
CA GLY A 42 -4.40 -8.97 14.84
C GLY A 42 -5.39 -8.89 13.67
N TYR A 43 -5.56 -7.72 13.06
CA TYR A 43 -6.47 -7.50 11.94
C TYR A 43 -5.75 -7.61 10.59
N GLY A 44 -6.47 -8.11 9.58
CA GLY A 44 -6.02 -8.03 8.19
C GLY A 44 -5.90 -6.58 7.73
N ILE A 45 -5.15 -6.38 6.66
CA ILE A 45 -4.81 -5.04 6.14
C ILE A 45 -5.12 -4.99 4.66
N GLU A 46 -5.84 -3.94 4.25
CA GLU A 46 -5.93 -3.55 2.85
C GLU A 46 -5.10 -2.29 2.64
N VAL A 47 -4.31 -2.27 1.56
CA VAL A 47 -3.51 -1.12 1.15
C VAL A 47 -3.70 -0.82 -0.33
N ASP A 48 -3.42 0.42 -0.69
CA ASP A 48 -3.46 0.90 -2.08
C ASP A 48 -2.04 1.15 -2.58
N LEU A 49 -1.79 0.86 -3.86
CA LEU A 49 -0.48 1.09 -4.47
C LEU A 49 -0.55 2.14 -5.56
N GLN A 50 0.49 2.97 -5.60
CA GLN A 50 0.82 3.87 -6.70
C GLN A 50 2.25 3.63 -7.12
N LEU A 51 2.58 3.86 -8.39
CA LEU A 51 3.94 3.66 -8.91
C LEU A 51 4.72 4.97 -8.80
N SER A 52 5.95 4.90 -8.27
CA SER A 52 6.86 6.04 -8.31
C SER A 52 7.41 6.25 -9.74
N LYS A 53 8.05 7.39 -9.97
CA LYS A 53 8.68 7.70 -11.25
C LYS A 53 9.71 6.65 -11.68
N ASP A 54 10.44 6.12 -10.72
CA ASP A 54 11.49 5.10 -10.93
C ASP A 54 10.98 3.66 -10.80
N GLY A 55 9.66 3.45 -10.80
CA GLY A 55 9.08 2.11 -10.90
C GLY A 55 8.97 1.35 -9.59
N VAL A 56 8.95 2.02 -8.44
CA VAL A 56 8.80 1.39 -7.12
C VAL A 56 7.34 1.46 -6.66
N PRO A 57 6.72 0.35 -6.22
CA PRO A 57 5.38 0.39 -5.65
C PRO A 57 5.39 1.13 -4.30
N MET A 58 4.63 2.23 -4.25
CA MET A 58 4.43 3.03 -3.04
C MET A 58 3.06 2.74 -2.45
N VAL A 59 2.96 2.72 -1.13
CA VAL A 59 1.69 2.51 -0.43
C VAL A 59 1.04 3.87 -0.20
N PHE A 60 0.09 4.20 -1.07
CA PHE A 60 -0.58 5.50 -1.11
C PHE A 60 -1.85 5.39 -1.97
N HIS A 61 -2.94 6.03 -1.54
CA HIS A 61 -4.22 5.89 -2.24
C HIS A 61 -4.37 6.78 -3.46
N ASP A 62 -4.09 8.08 -3.30
CA ASP A 62 -4.37 9.08 -4.33
C ASP A 62 -3.29 9.08 -5.43
N GLU A 63 -3.66 9.50 -6.62
CA GLU A 63 -2.69 9.75 -7.68
C GLU A 63 -1.82 10.97 -7.38
N GLU A 64 -2.34 11.92 -6.58
CA GLU A 64 -1.68 13.17 -6.23
C GLU A 64 -1.39 13.26 -4.74
N LEU A 65 -0.35 14.03 -4.39
CA LEU A 65 0.13 14.19 -3.02
C LEU A 65 -0.69 15.18 -2.18
N ASP A 66 -1.54 15.98 -2.82
CA ASP A 66 -2.15 17.20 -2.28
C ASP A 66 -3.00 16.99 -1.02
N ARG A 67 -3.78 15.91 -0.98
CA ARG A 67 -4.73 15.68 0.14
C ARG A 67 -4.02 15.26 1.43
N LEU A 68 -3.00 14.43 1.33
CA LEU A 68 -2.38 13.77 2.49
C LEU A 68 -1.00 14.33 2.86
N THR A 69 -0.46 15.26 2.06
CA THR A 69 0.86 15.85 2.30
C THR A 69 0.85 17.35 2.06
N ASP A 70 1.93 18.03 2.45
CA ASP A 70 2.13 19.45 2.15
C ASP A 70 2.74 19.67 0.75
N GLN A 71 2.97 18.60 0.01
CA GLN A 71 3.45 18.64 -1.36
C GLN A 71 2.28 18.51 -2.34
N THR A 72 2.51 18.93 -3.58
CA THR A 72 1.52 18.90 -4.65
C THR A 72 2.01 18.07 -5.84
N GLY A 73 1.07 17.67 -6.68
CA GLY A 73 1.37 16.97 -7.93
C GLY A 73 1.36 15.46 -7.82
N ALA A 74 1.64 14.81 -8.93
CA ALA A 74 1.48 13.38 -9.08
C ALA A 74 2.56 12.58 -8.33
N VAL A 75 2.14 11.49 -7.70
CA VAL A 75 3.04 10.52 -7.07
C VAL A 75 4.04 9.97 -8.09
N ASN A 76 3.58 9.63 -9.29
CA ASN A 76 4.44 9.06 -10.35
C ASN A 76 5.40 10.07 -11.00
N ALA A 77 5.36 11.33 -10.61
CA ALA A 77 6.32 12.34 -11.04
C ALA A 77 7.57 12.40 -10.14
N ARG A 78 7.58 11.67 -9.04
CA ARG A 78 8.66 11.69 -8.05
C ARG A 78 9.27 10.31 -7.85
N ALA A 79 10.58 10.27 -7.61
CA ALA A 79 11.29 9.03 -7.29
C ALA A 79 10.92 8.51 -5.90
N ALA A 80 11.05 7.20 -5.69
CA ALA A 80 10.73 6.57 -4.41
C ALA A 80 11.51 7.18 -3.23
N ALA A 81 12.80 7.48 -3.42
CA ALA A 81 13.61 8.10 -2.39
C ALA A 81 13.10 9.50 -1.99
N GLU A 82 12.56 10.26 -2.95
CA GLU A 82 11.95 11.55 -2.70
C GLU A 82 10.62 11.40 -1.95
N LEU A 83 9.76 10.49 -2.41
CA LEU A 83 8.47 10.20 -1.76
C LEU A 83 8.67 9.75 -0.30
N GLY A 84 9.69 8.94 -0.04
CA GLY A 84 10.03 8.47 1.30
C GLY A 84 10.48 9.55 2.27
N ARG A 85 10.69 10.79 1.81
CA ARG A 85 11.00 11.94 2.65
C ARG A 85 9.80 12.86 2.87
N ILE A 86 8.69 12.59 2.21
CA ILE A 86 7.48 13.43 2.31
C ILE A 86 6.65 12.97 3.49
N ALA A 87 6.47 13.86 4.46
CA ALA A 87 5.66 13.57 5.64
C ALA A 87 4.16 13.57 5.30
N LEU A 88 3.43 12.66 5.92
CA LEU A 88 1.98 12.63 5.89
C LEU A 88 1.44 13.68 6.87
N LYS A 89 0.44 14.45 6.44
CA LYS A 89 -0.16 15.52 7.27
C LYS A 89 -0.65 14.98 8.61
N GLY A 90 -0.24 15.62 9.70
CA GLY A 90 -0.63 15.23 11.05
C GLY A 90 0.16 14.07 11.63
N SER A 91 1.27 13.69 10.99
CA SER A 91 2.12 12.58 11.40
C SER A 91 3.60 12.88 11.12
N THR A 92 4.48 12.16 11.79
CA THR A 92 5.92 12.12 11.44
C THR A 92 6.24 11.03 10.44
N ASP A 93 5.28 10.15 10.13
CA ASP A 93 5.43 9.12 9.11
C ASP A 93 5.54 9.74 7.72
N THR A 94 6.28 9.05 6.85
CA THR A 94 6.44 9.42 5.44
C THR A 94 5.77 8.38 4.55
N VAL A 95 5.68 8.66 3.25
CA VAL A 95 5.08 7.73 2.27
C VAL A 95 5.92 6.46 2.19
N PRO A 96 5.39 5.28 2.57
CA PRO A 96 6.16 4.05 2.57
C PRO A 96 6.16 3.37 1.21
N THR A 97 7.19 2.54 0.98
CA THR A 97 7.20 1.57 -0.12
C THR A 97 6.45 0.30 0.29
N LEU A 98 6.01 -0.48 -0.69
CA LEU A 98 5.42 -1.80 -0.42
C LEU A 98 6.42 -2.70 0.31
N ALA A 99 7.69 -2.69 -0.06
CA ALA A 99 8.73 -3.50 0.60
C ALA A 99 8.83 -3.18 2.10
N GLU A 100 8.79 -1.90 2.47
CA GLU A 100 8.78 -1.49 3.88
C GLU A 100 7.55 -1.99 4.62
N VAL A 101 6.37 -1.89 3.98
CA VAL A 101 5.10 -2.37 4.55
C VAL A 101 5.14 -3.88 4.76
N LEU A 102 5.64 -4.65 3.81
CA LEU A 102 5.80 -6.11 3.95
C LEU A 102 6.70 -6.47 5.14
N THR A 103 7.77 -5.71 5.35
CA THR A 103 8.64 -5.89 6.52
C THR A 103 7.90 -5.64 7.83
N LEU A 104 7.08 -4.58 7.88
CA LEU A 104 6.29 -4.25 9.08
C LEU A 104 5.24 -5.32 9.40
N ILE A 105 4.61 -5.90 8.38
CA ILE A 105 3.60 -6.95 8.55
C ILE A 105 4.27 -8.27 8.94
N GLY A 106 5.38 -8.63 8.30
CA GLY A 106 6.14 -9.82 8.60
C GLY A 106 5.35 -11.12 8.50
N GLY A 107 4.34 -11.18 7.65
CA GLY A 107 3.48 -12.35 7.47
C GLY A 107 2.47 -12.61 8.60
N LYS A 108 2.35 -11.72 9.57
CA LYS A 108 1.54 -11.95 10.80
C LYS A 108 0.04 -11.84 10.58
N VAL A 109 -0.41 -11.07 9.59
CA VAL A 109 -1.81 -10.86 9.25
C VAL A 109 -1.98 -10.90 7.73
N PRO A 110 -3.19 -11.21 7.21
CA PRO A 110 -3.42 -11.22 5.77
C PRO A 110 -3.35 -9.80 5.19
N LEU A 111 -2.84 -9.69 3.96
CA LEU A 111 -2.68 -8.45 3.23
C LEU A 111 -3.46 -8.49 1.92
N LEU A 112 -4.39 -7.55 1.74
CA LEU A 112 -5.11 -7.31 0.50
C LEU A 112 -4.53 -6.07 -0.17
N ILE A 113 -4.04 -6.21 -1.39
CA ILE A 113 -3.39 -5.13 -2.13
C ILE A 113 -4.29 -4.70 -3.29
N GLU A 114 -4.70 -3.43 -3.30
CA GLU A 114 -5.37 -2.82 -4.44
C GLU A 114 -4.33 -2.16 -5.35
N ILE A 115 -4.27 -2.66 -6.59
CA ILE A 115 -3.41 -2.09 -7.63
C ILE A 115 -4.22 -1.03 -8.38
N LYS A 116 -3.86 0.24 -8.19
CA LYS A 116 -4.53 1.35 -8.84
C LYS A 116 -4.17 1.43 -10.32
N ASP A 117 -5.16 1.75 -11.14
CA ASP A 117 -4.92 2.05 -12.54
C ASP A 117 -4.09 3.34 -12.65
N GLN A 118 -2.98 3.26 -13.34
CA GLN A 118 -2.07 4.39 -13.55
C GLN A 118 -2.35 5.15 -14.85
N SER A 119 -3.33 4.70 -15.65
CA SER A 119 -3.67 5.38 -16.89
C SER A 119 -4.66 6.51 -16.61
N LEU A 120 -4.20 7.75 -16.72
CA LEU A 120 -5.06 8.94 -16.74
C LEU A 120 -5.88 9.04 -18.04
N VAL A 121 -5.66 8.14 -18.98
CA VAL A 121 -6.31 8.09 -20.28
C VAL A 121 -6.95 6.72 -20.42
N MET A 122 -8.17 6.66 -20.88
CA MET A 122 -8.87 5.40 -21.19
C MET A 122 -8.04 4.59 -22.18
N GLY A 123 -7.25 3.65 -21.67
CA GLY A 123 -6.40 2.76 -22.44
C GLY A 123 -5.92 1.60 -21.59
N PRO A 124 -5.31 0.57 -22.19
CA PRO A 124 -4.76 -0.53 -21.41
C PRO A 124 -3.65 -0.01 -20.51
N THR A 125 -3.62 -0.49 -19.25
CA THR A 125 -2.51 -0.25 -18.35
C THR A 125 -1.24 -0.85 -18.96
N ASP A 126 -0.09 -0.22 -18.73
CA ASP A 126 1.18 -0.75 -19.21
C ASP A 126 1.70 -1.94 -18.39
N GLY A 127 1.01 -2.32 -17.31
CA GLY A 127 1.36 -3.46 -16.48
C GLY A 127 2.58 -3.26 -15.59
N ARG A 128 3.15 -2.06 -15.54
CA ARG A 128 4.38 -1.81 -14.77
C ARG A 128 4.16 -1.93 -13.27
N LEU A 129 3.04 -1.43 -12.75
CA LEU A 129 2.73 -1.52 -11.33
C LEU A 129 2.49 -2.98 -10.93
N GLU A 130 1.76 -3.74 -11.73
CA GLU A 130 1.52 -5.16 -11.51
C GLU A 130 2.83 -5.96 -11.50
N ALA A 131 3.70 -5.73 -12.47
CA ALA A 131 5.00 -6.40 -12.56
C ALA A 131 5.92 -6.04 -11.39
N ALA A 132 5.97 -4.75 -11.02
CA ALA A 132 6.78 -4.30 -9.89
C ALA A 132 6.25 -4.86 -8.56
N THR A 133 4.93 -4.94 -8.40
CA THR A 133 4.29 -5.54 -7.22
C THR A 133 4.63 -7.03 -7.11
N ALA A 134 4.51 -7.78 -8.20
CA ALA A 134 4.86 -9.19 -8.24
C ALA A 134 6.33 -9.41 -7.87
N GLU A 135 7.23 -8.56 -8.34
CA GLU A 135 8.65 -8.63 -8.02
C GLU A 135 8.93 -8.41 -6.53
N VAL A 136 8.28 -7.41 -5.93
CA VAL A 136 8.43 -7.12 -4.49
C VAL A 136 7.87 -8.25 -3.63
N LEU A 137 6.81 -8.92 -4.07
CA LEU A 137 6.18 -10.02 -3.33
C LEU A 137 6.97 -11.33 -3.38
N LYS A 138 7.96 -11.46 -4.27
CA LYS A 138 8.79 -12.67 -4.32
C LYS A 138 9.48 -12.90 -2.98
N GLY A 139 9.32 -14.10 -2.45
CA GLY A 139 9.90 -14.48 -1.16
C GLY A 139 9.13 -14.01 0.07
N TYR A 140 8.07 -13.22 -0.09
CA TYR A 140 7.20 -12.86 1.03
C TYR A 140 6.36 -14.06 1.46
N ARG A 141 6.35 -14.37 2.76
CA ARG A 141 5.75 -15.60 3.32
C ARG A 141 4.42 -15.35 4.05
N GLY A 142 3.71 -14.29 3.73
CA GLY A 142 2.41 -14.01 4.30
C GLY A 142 1.28 -14.32 3.34
N ASP A 143 0.05 -14.35 3.86
CA ASP A 143 -1.14 -14.45 3.04
C ASP A 143 -1.38 -13.13 2.32
N VAL A 144 -1.44 -13.15 1.00
CA VAL A 144 -1.62 -11.97 0.15
C VAL A 144 -2.68 -12.25 -0.90
N ALA A 145 -3.56 -11.28 -1.13
CA ALA A 145 -4.47 -11.26 -2.27
C ALA A 145 -4.35 -9.91 -2.99
N LEU A 146 -4.54 -9.95 -4.31
CA LEU A 146 -4.49 -8.75 -5.15
C LEU A 146 -5.87 -8.45 -5.70
N MET A 147 -6.20 -7.16 -5.79
CA MET A 147 -7.38 -6.69 -6.51
C MET A 147 -7.04 -5.45 -7.35
N SER A 148 -7.83 -5.21 -8.36
CA SER A 148 -7.66 -4.05 -9.24
C SER A 148 -8.99 -3.39 -9.54
#